data_326d29032d3566c4cec96b0cf9a489f9
#
_entry.id   326d29032d3566c4cec96b0cf9a489f9
#
_cell.length_a   1.000
_cell.length_b   1.000
_cell.length_c   1.000
_cell.angle_alpha   90.00
_cell.angle_beta   90.00
_cell.angle_gamma   90.00
#
_symmetry.space_group_name_H-M   'P 1'
#
loop_
_entity.id
_entity.type
_entity.pdbx_description
1 polymer ?
#
loop_
_entity_poly.entity_id
_entity_poly.type
_entity_poly.pdbx_seq_one_letter_code
_entity_poly.pdbx_strand_id
1 'polypeptide(L)'
;MLILGIETSCDETGIALYDGVENKIIFESLFSQADKHSLYGGVVPELAARDHTNKLLPLLKKGLDDSNMSLKNIDAIAYTKGPGLRGPLMVGSAFAKSLGFALDVPVIPVHHMEAHLLMAKYDAPQLKYPFLTLLVSGGHTILAKVESSGAVSYTHLTAAD
;
A
#
# COMPACT_ATOMS: atom_id res chain seq x y z
N MET A 1 1.22 5.92 -17.75
CA MET A 1 0.86 6.66 -16.52
C MET A 1 1.51 5.95 -15.35
N LEU A 2 2.46 6.64 -14.71
CA LEU A 2 3.24 6.08 -13.62
C LEU A 2 2.67 6.53 -12.27
N ILE A 3 2.30 5.57 -11.44
CA ILE A 3 1.66 5.80 -10.14
C ILE A 3 2.59 5.31 -9.03
N LEU A 4 2.95 6.20 -8.12
CA LEU A 4 3.69 5.85 -6.91
C LEU A 4 2.71 5.37 -5.84
N GLY A 5 2.82 4.12 -5.41
CA GLY A 5 2.08 3.54 -4.29
C GLY A 5 2.87 3.63 -2.98
N ILE A 6 2.20 4.00 -1.89
CA ILE A 6 2.78 4.13 -0.55
C ILE A 6 1.90 3.40 0.46
N GLU A 7 2.48 2.42 1.15
CA GLU A 7 1.83 1.62 2.20
C GLU A 7 2.59 1.76 3.52
N THR A 8 1.87 2.19 4.56
CA THR A 8 2.41 2.35 5.92
C THR A 8 1.37 2.04 6.99
N SER A 9 0.43 1.13 6.74
CA SER A 9 -0.71 0.94 7.65
C SER A 9 -0.38 0.27 8.99
N CYS A 10 0.72 -0.48 9.05
CA CYS A 10 1.10 -1.23 10.26
C CYS A 10 2.60 -1.14 10.55
N ASP A 11 3.35 -2.21 10.34
CA ASP A 11 4.78 -2.33 10.66
C ASP A 11 5.66 -2.61 9.44
N GLU A 12 5.08 -2.51 8.25
CA GLU A 12 5.81 -2.63 6.99
C GLU A 12 5.74 -1.33 6.21
N THR A 13 6.89 -0.85 5.73
CA THR A 13 6.96 0.30 4.83
C THR A 13 7.07 -0.21 3.40
N GLY A 14 6.02 -0.06 2.61
CA GLY A 14 5.98 -0.45 1.21
C GLY A 14 5.97 0.75 0.28
N ILE A 15 6.77 0.68 -0.78
CA ILE A 15 6.75 1.64 -1.90
C ILE A 15 6.84 0.87 -3.21
N ALA A 16 6.02 1.25 -4.18
CA ALA A 16 6.08 0.70 -5.53
C ALA A 16 5.81 1.78 -6.58
N LEU A 17 6.44 1.69 -7.73
CA LEU A 17 6.09 2.46 -8.90
C LEU A 17 5.44 1.55 -9.94
N TYR A 18 4.22 1.88 -10.32
CA TYR A 18 3.39 1.07 -11.21
C TYR A 18 3.08 1.81 -12.51
N ASP A 19 3.28 1.14 -13.65
CA ASP A 19 2.83 1.63 -14.94
C ASP A 19 1.41 1.11 -15.23
N GLY A 20 0.44 2.03 -15.14
CA GLY A 20 -0.96 1.72 -15.40
C GLY A 20 -1.31 1.51 -16.89
N VAL A 21 -0.40 1.82 -17.81
CA VAL A 21 -0.59 1.54 -19.24
C VAL A 21 -0.12 0.13 -19.58
N GLU A 22 1.07 -0.22 -19.11
CA GLU A 22 1.65 -1.54 -19.36
C GLU A 22 1.22 -2.60 -18.34
N ASN A 23 0.48 -2.20 -17.29
CA ASN A 23 0.06 -3.05 -16.18
C ASN A 23 1.25 -3.77 -15.53
N LYS A 24 2.28 -3.01 -15.20
CA LYS A 24 3.56 -3.53 -14.72
C LYS A 24 4.10 -2.74 -13.54
N ILE A 25 4.62 -3.45 -12.54
CA ILE A 25 5.42 -2.85 -11.48
C ILE A 25 6.82 -2.57 -12.04
N ILE A 26 7.24 -1.30 -12.00
CA ILE A 26 8.58 -0.85 -12.43
C ILE A 26 9.60 -1.16 -11.33
N PHE A 27 9.26 -0.82 -10.10
CA PHE A 27 9.99 -1.27 -8.91
C PHE A 27 9.04 -1.42 -7.73
N GLU A 28 9.44 -2.25 -6.79
CA GLU A 28 8.86 -2.36 -5.46
C GLU A 28 9.96 -2.43 -4.41
N SER A 29 9.69 -1.91 -3.23
CA SER A 29 10.59 -1.95 -2.09
C SER A 29 9.78 -2.11 -0.82
N LEU A 30 10.14 -3.09 -0.02
CA LEU A 30 9.51 -3.39 1.26
C LEU A 30 10.56 -3.35 2.38
N PHE A 31 10.23 -2.70 3.49
CA PHE A 31 11.00 -2.77 4.71
C PHE A 31 10.09 -3.26 5.85
N SER A 32 10.38 -4.43 6.38
CA SER A 32 9.66 -4.99 7.52
C SER A 32 10.32 -4.60 8.85
N GLN A 33 9.51 -4.31 9.84
CA GLN A 33 9.91 -3.98 11.21
C GLN A 33 9.65 -5.16 12.16
N ALA A 34 9.26 -6.34 11.64
CA ALA A 34 8.82 -7.49 12.43
C ALA A 34 9.83 -7.90 13.51
N ASP A 35 11.12 -8.00 13.16
CA ASP A 35 12.18 -8.37 14.12
C ASP A 35 12.28 -7.37 15.28
N LYS A 36 12.09 -6.08 14.99
CA LYS A 36 12.15 -5.04 16.00
C LYS A 36 10.96 -5.09 16.95
N HIS A 37 9.78 -5.35 16.41
CA HIS A 37 8.55 -5.44 17.19
C HIS A 37 8.41 -6.74 17.96
N SER A 38 9.03 -7.82 17.51
CA SER A 38 9.03 -9.10 18.23
C SER A 38 9.56 -8.99 19.65
N LEU A 39 10.51 -8.07 19.89
CA LEU A 39 11.07 -7.80 21.21
C LEU A 39 10.03 -7.26 22.23
N TYR A 40 8.92 -6.73 21.72
CA TYR A 40 7.84 -6.15 22.51
C TYR A 40 6.59 -7.03 22.56
N GLY A 41 6.64 -8.22 21.92
CA GLY A 41 5.50 -9.12 21.82
C GLY A 41 4.39 -8.67 20.87
N GLY A 42 4.64 -7.63 20.04
CA GLY A 42 3.68 -7.10 19.07
C GLY A 42 4.06 -5.70 18.60
N VAL A 43 3.29 -5.16 17.66
CA VAL A 43 3.59 -3.87 17.05
C VAL A 43 3.42 -2.72 18.05
N VAL A 44 4.46 -1.90 18.19
CA VAL A 44 4.46 -0.65 18.96
C VAL A 44 4.22 0.50 18.00
N PRO A 45 3.02 1.13 18.00
CA PRO A 45 2.63 2.08 16.94
C PRO A 45 3.55 3.30 16.81
N GLU A 46 4.10 3.79 17.93
CA GLU A 46 5.01 4.95 17.91
C GLU A 46 6.36 4.59 17.26
N LEU A 47 6.91 3.43 17.56
CA LEU A 47 8.14 2.95 16.93
C LEU A 47 7.92 2.72 15.43
N ALA A 48 6.78 2.13 15.06
CA ALA A 48 6.42 1.93 13.67
C ALA A 48 6.36 3.27 12.91
N ALA A 49 5.69 4.28 13.46
CA ALA A 49 5.62 5.60 12.84
C ALA A 49 7.00 6.25 12.63
N ARG A 50 7.90 6.13 13.61
CA ARG A 50 9.27 6.64 13.50
C ARG A 50 10.06 5.92 12.41
N ASP A 51 9.93 4.61 12.32
CA ASP A 51 10.64 3.84 11.30
C ASP A 51 10.09 4.14 9.89
N HIS A 52 8.79 4.28 9.70
CA HIS A 52 8.23 4.75 8.43
C HIS A 52 8.82 6.10 8.02
N THR A 53 8.90 7.06 8.94
CA THR A 53 9.50 8.39 8.68
C THR A 53 10.93 8.26 8.18
N ASN A 54 11.71 7.35 8.77
CA ASN A 54 13.12 7.14 8.42
C ASN A 54 13.32 6.34 7.13
N LYS A 55 12.33 5.53 6.72
CA LYS A 55 12.50 4.57 5.61
C LYS A 55 11.87 5.02 4.30
N LEU A 56 10.78 5.78 4.32
CA LEU A 56 10.06 6.17 3.11
C LEU A 56 10.96 6.82 2.04
N LEU A 57 11.69 7.86 2.40
CA LEU A 57 12.53 8.57 1.45
C LEU A 57 13.73 7.73 0.94
N PRO A 58 14.47 7.01 1.79
CA PRO A 58 15.51 6.09 1.33
C PRO A 58 15.02 4.99 0.37
N LEU A 59 13.87 4.38 0.67
CA LEU A 59 13.27 3.36 -0.20
C LEU A 59 12.86 3.94 -1.55
N LEU A 60 12.22 5.12 -1.55
CA LEU A 60 11.85 5.80 -2.78
C LEU A 60 13.06 6.14 -3.64
N LYS A 61 14.10 6.74 -3.06
CA LYS A 61 15.33 7.07 -3.78
C LYS A 61 15.96 5.84 -4.40
N LYS A 62 16.13 4.78 -3.59
CA LYS A 62 16.72 3.53 -4.07
C LYS A 62 15.92 2.95 -5.24
N GLY A 63 14.59 2.85 -5.12
CA GLY A 63 13.73 2.33 -6.19
C GLY A 63 13.81 3.13 -7.49
N LEU A 64 13.84 4.46 -7.40
CA LEU A 64 14.02 5.35 -8.56
C LEU A 64 15.39 5.17 -9.21
N ASP A 65 16.47 5.14 -8.40
CA ASP A 65 17.83 4.98 -8.90
C ASP A 65 18.02 3.61 -9.58
N ASP A 66 17.58 2.53 -8.94
CA ASP A 66 17.68 1.15 -9.46
C ASP A 66 16.90 0.95 -10.77
N SER A 67 15.81 1.71 -10.96
CA SER A 67 14.97 1.64 -12.16
C SER A 67 15.29 2.70 -13.23
N ASN A 68 16.31 3.54 -13.03
CA ASN A 68 16.62 4.70 -13.87
C ASN A 68 15.42 5.68 -14.03
N MET A 69 14.60 5.79 -13.00
CA MET A 69 13.47 6.71 -12.95
C MET A 69 13.80 7.92 -12.09
N SER A 70 13.00 8.96 -12.23
CA SER A 70 13.10 10.19 -11.42
C SER A 70 11.74 10.60 -10.88
N LEU A 71 11.72 11.48 -9.88
CA LEU A 71 10.48 12.05 -9.35
C LEU A 71 9.59 12.69 -10.43
N LYS A 72 10.19 13.23 -11.50
CA LYS A 72 9.47 13.88 -12.61
C LYS A 72 8.68 12.89 -13.49
N ASN A 73 8.94 11.59 -13.35
CA ASN A 73 8.21 10.58 -14.10
C ASN A 73 6.90 10.18 -13.40
N ILE A 74 6.67 10.61 -12.15
CA ILE A 74 5.48 10.26 -11.38
C ILE A 74 4.31 11.13 -11.84
N ASP A 75 3.22 10.49 -12.29
CA ASP A 75 2.01 11.15 -12.76
C ASP A 75 0.94 11.25 -11.66
N ALA A 76 0.97 10.36 -10.66
CA ALA A 76 0.05 10.33 -9.52
C ALA A 76 0.67 9.61 -8.33
N ILE A 77 0.15 9.87 -7.12
CA ILE A 77 0.55 9.18 -5.90
C ILE A 77 -0.68 8.54 -5.26
N ALA A 78 -0.62 7.24 -4.99
CA ALA A 78 -1.61 6.51 -4.21
C ALA A 78 -1.03 6.22 -2.82
N TYR A 79 -1.85 6.38 -1.76
CA TYR A 79 -1.42 6.04 -0.41
C TYR A 79 -2.54 5.37 0.37
N THR A 80 -2.18 4.50 1.32
CA THR A 80 -3.16 3.85 2.19
C THR A 80 -3.73 4.84 3.20
N LYS A 81 -5.05 5.10 3.08
CA LYS A 81 -5.78 5.98 4.02
C LYS A 81 -6.21 5.28 5.30
N GLY A 82 -6.25 3.94 5.28
CA GLY A 82 -6.76 3.08 6.34
C GLY A 82 -7.57 1.89 5.81
N PRO A 83 -7.96 0.96 6.70
CA PRO A 83 -7.65 0.90 8.12
C PRO A 83 -6.17 0.62 8.41
N GLY A 84 -5.76 0.89 9.67
CA GLY A 84 -4.40 0.68 10.14
C GLY A 84 -4.07 1.49 11.40
N LEU A 85 -2.83 1.46 11.83
CA LEU A 85 -2.33 2.19 12.98
C LEU A 85 -2.26 3.69 12.68
N ARG A 86 -2.84 4.50 13.57
CA ARG A 86 -3.01 5.95 13.35
C ARG A 86 -1.71 6.68 13.06
N GLY A 87 -0.65 6.43 13.85
CA GLY A 87 0.65 7.07 13.66
C GLY A 87 1.28 6.73 12.31
N PRO A 88 1.47 5.44 11.99
CA PRO A 88 1.90 4.95 10.69
C PRO A 88 1.12 5.52 9.50
N LEU A 89 -0.20 5.48 9.53
CA LEU A 89 -1.05 6.04 8.47
C LEU A 89 -0.85 7.55 8.28
N MET A 90 -0.67 8.30 9.39
CA MET A 90 -0.40 9.73 9.32
C MET A 90 0.94 10.03 8.62
N VAL A 91 1.97 9.23 8.86
CA VAL A 91 3.29 9.39 8.21
C VAL A 91 3.17 9.17 6.70
N GLY A 92 2.56 8.08 6.25
CA GLY A 92 2.36 7.81 4.82
C GLY A 92 1.51 8.88 4.14
N SER A 93 0.41 9.29 4.78
CA SER A 93 -0.46 10.36 4.27
C SER A 93 0.25 11.71 4.16
N ALA A 94 1.03 12.09 5.17
CA ALA A 94 1.79 13.34 5.15
C ALA A 94 2.86 13.32 4.06
N PHE A 95 3.62 12.22 3.95
CA PHE A 95 4.63 12.03 2.92
C PHE A 95 4.03 12.11 1.51
N ALA A 96 2.94 11.36 1.25
CA ALA A 96 2.26 11.34 -0.04
C ALA A 96 1.74 12.73 -0.44
N LYS A 97 1.07 13.44 0.49
CA LYS A 97 0.51 14.76 0.23
C LYS A 97 1.59 15.82 0.01
N SER A 98 2.66 15.79 0.81
CA SER A 98 3.79 16.73 0.65
C SER A 98 4.49 16.51 -0.68
N LEU A 99 4.72 15.25 -1.06
CA LEU A 99 5.34 14.92 -2.33
C LEU A 99 4.45 15.28 -3.52
N GLY A 100 3.14 14.99 -3.43
CA GLY A 100 2.17 15.34 -4.47
C GLY A 100 2.07 16.85 -4.66
N PHE A 101 2.10 17.62 -3.58
CA PHE A 101 2.15 19.09 -3.65
C PHE A 101 3.44 19.59 -4.32
N ALA A 102 4.58 19.00 -3.97
CA ALA A 102 5.88 19.42 -4.54
C ALA A 102 6.02 19.05 -6.04
N LEU A 103 5.38 17.97 -6.48
CA LEU A 103 5.42 17.50 -7.88
C LEU A 103 4.26 18.03 -8.72
N ASP A 104 3.28 18.69 -8.12
CA ASP A 104 2.03 19.14 -8.74
C ASP A 104 1.26 17.98 -9.40
N VAL A 105 1.14 16.84 -8.68
CA VAL A 105 0.43 15.65 -9.15
C VAL A 105 -0.70 15.25 -8.20
N PRO A 106 -1.76 14.58 -8.71
CA PRO A 106 -2.88 14.15 -7.87
C PRO A 106 -2.46 13.11 -6.83
N VAL A 107 -3.08 13.19 -5.64
CA VAL A 107 -2.85 12.27 -4.53
C VAL A 107 -4.15 11.53 -4.19
N ILE A 108 -4.13 10.21 -4.28
CA ILE A 108 -5.30 9.33 -4.23
C ILE A 108 -5.28 8.51 -2.93
N PRO A 109 -6.26 8.69 -2.04
CA PRO A 109 -6.39 7.85 -0.85
C PRO A 109 -7.02 6.49 -1.20
N VAL A 110 -6.32 5.39 -0.87
CA VAL A 110 -6.76 4.02 -1.15
C VAL A 110 -7.10 3.30 0.16
N HIS A 111 -8.16 2.48 0.14
CA HIS A 111 -8.54 1.65 1.27
C HIS A 111 -7.63 0.42 1.32
N HIS A 112 -7.01 0.15 2.48
CA HIS A 112 -6.04 -0.94 2.66
C HIS A 112 -6.58 -2.31 2.22
N MET A 113 -7.78 -2.66 2.65
CA MET A 113 -8.38 -3.94 2.30
C MET A 113 -8.72 -4.03 0.80
N GLU A 114 -9.14 -2.93 0.18
CA GLU A 114 -9.40 -2.89 -1.26
C GLU A 114 -8.11 -3.14 -2.07
N ALA A 115 -6.99 -2.58 -1.64
CA ALA A 115 -5.70 -2.83 -2.27
C ALA A 115 -5.35 -4.33 -2.25
N HIS A 116 -5.55 -5.02 -1.12
CA HIS A 116 -5.36 -6.47 -1.05
C HIS A 116 -6.28 -7.25 -2.00
N LEU A 117 -7.57 -6.90 -2.05
CA LEU A 117 -8.54 -7.60 -2.90
C LEU A 117 -8.24 -7.43 -4.39
N LEU A 118 -7.73 -6.26 -4.79
CA LEU A 118 -7.41 -5.95 -6.18
C LEU A 118 -6.10 -6.60 -6.68
N MET A 119 -5.24 -7.09 -5.78
CA MET A 119 -4.03 -7.84 -6.17
C MET A 119 -4.36 -9.07 -7.02
N ALA A 120 -5.52 -9.70 -6.82
CA ALA A 120 -5.98 -10.80 -7.66
C ALA A 120 -6.06 -10.43 -9.16
N LYS A 121 -6.37 -9.18 -9.46
CA LYS A 121 -6.38 -8.69 -10.86
C LYS A 121 -5.00 -8.41 -11.42
N TYR A 122 -4.05 -8.06 -10.57
CA TYR A 122 -2.66 -7.90 -11.00
C TYR A 122 -2.07 -9.24 -11.44
N ASP A 123 -2.27 -10.29 -10.63
CA ASP A 123 -1.78 -11.64 -10.92
C ASP A 123 -2.56 -12.33 -12.06
N ALA A 124 -3.85 -12.00 -12.21
CA ALA A 124 -4.74 -12.53 -13.23
C ALA A 124 -5.44 -11.40 -14.00
N PRO A 125 -4.75 -10.71 -14.93
CA PRO A 125 -5.32 -9.57 -15.67
C PRO A 125 -6.60 -9.89 -16.47
N GLN A 126 -6.78 -11.17 -16.83
CA GLN A 126 -7.99 -11.67 -17.52
C GLN A 126 -9.20 -11.77 -16.59
N LEU A 127 -9.03 -11.65 -15.27
CA LEU A 127 -10.12 -11.76 -14.29
C LEU A 127 -11.14 -10.63 -14.51
N LYS A 128 -12.39 -11.03 -14.76
CA LYS A 128 -13.49 -10.09 -15.03
C LYS A 128 -14.31 -9.83 -13.78
N TYR A 129 -14.87 -8.65 -13.68
CA TYR A 129 -15.88 -8.34 -12.67
C TYR A 129 -17.25 -8.97 -13.02
N PRO A 130 -18.05 -9.35 -12.02
CA PRO A 130 -17.67 -9.49 -10.62
C PRO A 130 -16.83 -10.76 -10.38
N PHE A 131 -15.98 -10.77 -9.35
CA PHE A 131 -15.27 -11.97 -8.92
C PHE A 131 -15.32 -12.12 -7.39
N LEU A 132 -15.12 -13.37 -6.92
CA LEU A 132 -15.00 -13.66 -5.49
C LEU A 132 -13.53 -13.73 -5.11
N THR A 133 -13.20 -13.21 -3.95
CA THR A 133 -11.87 -13.28 -3.37
C THR A 133 -11.95 -13.59 -1.89
N LEU A 134 -11.06 -14.42 -1.41
CA LEU A 134 -10.89 -14.73 0.01
C LEU A 134 -9.60 -14.09 0.48
N LEU A 135 -9.72 -13.12 1.39
CA LEU A 135 -8.59 -12.54 2.09
C LEU A 135 -8.43 -13.20 3.45
N VAL A 136 -7.28 -13.80 3.69
CA VAL A 136 -6.91 -14.41 4.97
C VAL A 136 -5.65 -13.72 5.47
N SER A 137 -5.75 -13.02 6.57
CA SER A 137 -4.63 -12.36 7.24
C SER A 137 -4.66 -12.68 8.73
N GLY A 138 -3.59 -12.34 9.47
CA GLY A 138 -3.51 -12.57 10.91
C GLY A 138 -4.61 -11.88 11.75
N GLY A 139 -5.27 -10.87 11.21
CA GLY A 139 -6.32 -10.13 11.90
C GLY A 139 -7.72 -10.26 11.31
N HIS A 140 -7.84 -10.73 10.07
CA HIS A 140 -9.12 -10.74 9.35
C HIS A 140 -9.22 -11.92 8.38
N THR A 141 -10.39 -12.56 8.34
CA THR A 141 -10.79 -13.45 7.26
C THR A 141 -12.03 -12.87 6.59
N ILE A 142 -11.93 -12.52 5.32
CA ILE A 142 -12.99 -11.83 4.57
C ILE A 142 -13.24 -12.57 3.28
N LEU A 143 -14.48 -13.00 3.06
CA LEU A 143 -14.96 -13.39 1.75
C LEU A 143 -15.62 -12.17 1.11
N ALA A 144 -15.08 -11.72 -0.02
CA ALA A 144 -15.56 -10.54 -0.70
C ALA A 144 -15.99 -10.84 -2.13
N LYS A 145 -17.04 -10.16 -2.57
CA LYS A 145 -17.45 -10.06 -3.98
C LYS A 145 -17.04 -8.68 -4.47
N VAL A 146 -16.13 -8.63 -5.41
CA VAL A 146 -15.67 -7.40 -6.05
C VAL A 146 -16.52 -7.17 -7.30
N GLU A 147 -17.39 -6.18 -7.23
CA GLU A 147 -18.32 -5.85 -8.31
C GLU A 147 -17.68 -5.00 -9.41
N SER A 148 -16.82 -4.06 -9.01
CA SER A 148 -16.02 -3.20 -9.86
C SER A 148 -14.91 -2.56 -9.03
N SER A 149 -13.99 -1.81 -9.63
CA SER A 149 -13.06 -0.96 -8.87
C SER A 149 -13.85 0.02 -7.99
N GLY A 150 -13.55 0.04 -6.69
CA GLY A 150 -14.26 0.89 -5.71
C GLY A 150 -15.62 0.37 -5.24
N ALA A 151 -16.09 -0.76 -5.76
CA ALA A 151 -17.37 -1.37 -5.35
C ALA A 151 -17.14 -2.82 -4.87
N VAL A 152 -17.08 -2.99 -3.56
CA VAL A 152 -16.84 -4.29 -2.92
C VAL A 152 -17.97 -4.58 -1.94
N SER A 153 -18.63 -5.73 -2.12
CA SER A 153 -19.53 -6.32 -1.13
C SER A 153 -18.83 -7.45 -0.40
N TYR A 154 -18.81 -7.41 0.92
CA TYR A 154 -18.12 -8.42 1.72
C TYR A 154 -18.95 -8.91 2.89
N THR A 155 -18.75 -10.19 3.25
CA THR A 155 -19.22 -10.77 4.50
C THR A 155 -18.02 -10.91 5.43
N HIS A 156 -18.15 -10.44 6.68
CA HIS A 156 -17.18 -10.74 7.73
C HIS A 156 -17.29 -12.22 8.07
N LEU A 157 -16.22 -12.96 7.81
CA LEU A 157 -15.98 -14.23 8.46
C LEU A 157 -15.10 -13.91 9.67
N THR A 158 -15.60 -14.12 10.87
CA THR A 158 -14.78 -14.04 12.07
C THR A 158 -13.65 -15.04 11.93
N ALA A 159 -12.40 -14.61 12.11
CA ALA A 159 -11.32 -15.56 12.31
C ALA A 159 -11.71 -16.40 13.53
N ALA A 160 -11.77 -17.72 13.37
CA ALA A 160 -11.80 -18.61 14.51
C ALA A 160 -10.46 -18.46 15.26
N ASP A 161 -10.52 -18.21 16.55
CA ASP A 161 -9.38 -18.18 17.47
C ASP A 161 -8.55 -19.47 17.38
#